data_bb0f62eec4c609f79b03477e5c35fa71
#
_entry.id   bb0f62eec4c609f79b03477e5c35fa71
#
_cell.length_a   1.000
_cell.length_b   1.000
_cell.length_c   1.000
_cell.angle_alpha   90.00
_cell.angle_beta   90.00
_cell.angle_gamma   90.00
#
_symmetry.space_group_name_H-M   'P 1'
#
loop_
_entity.id
_entity.type
_entity.pdbx_description
1 polymer ?
#
loop_
_entity_poly.entity_id
_entity_poly.type
_entity_poly.pdbx_seq_one_letter_code
_entity_poly.pdbx_strand_id
1 'polypeptide(L)'
;MTSSLCYKELSVILFMKNAISMTETALHQLKNLTTVVADSSDLEAIEKFRPLDATTNPSLITAAAEQPESKQLIEDAYTQAKQEGYQSDALIERTIDILTVKFGVEILKLIDGRVSTEVDASLSYNTEATIAKARELSKLYQGYGIAQSRILIKIASTWEGIQAAKVLEAEGIPCNLTLLFGLHQAQACADAKITLISPFVGRILDWYKKAEGVEQYPIEKDPGVLSVKQIYNYYKQQGIQTQVMGASFRSTAQVLGLAGCDLLTIAPSLLSQLEQDQQSVKAQLSAEAAQQAEKIERPAQTKESFKAELEQDLMAFQLLQGGIDGFIKARDQLSLLLRQSFGIDAEIKA
;
A
#
# COMPACT_ATOMS: atom_id res chain seq x y z
N MET A 1 -3.56 67.94 -2.40
CA MET A 1 -3.43 66.89 -1.38
C MET A 1 -4.02 65.55 -1.87
N THR A 2 -3.72 65.08 -3.07
CA THR A 2 -4.36 63.93 -3.70
C THR A 2 -3.39 62.88 -4.29
N SER A 3 -2.07 63.06 -4.12
CA SER A 3 -1.10 62.11 -4.71
C SER A 3 -0.45 61.14 -3.70
N SER A 4 -0.67 61.31 -2.40
CA SER A 4 -0.02 60.50 -1.36
C SER A 4 -0.83 59.22 -0.99
N LEU A 5 -2.16 59.20 -1.23
CA LEU A 5 -2.98 58.02 -0.96
C LEU A 5 -2.81 56.92 -2.03
N CYS A 6 -2.65 57.31 -3.29
CA CYS A 6 -2.52 56.34 -4.40
C CYS A 6 -1.21 55.52 -4.34
N TYR A 7 -0.12 56.08 -3.81
CA TYR A 7 1.16 55.38 -3.65
C TYR A 7 1.16 54.36 -2.50
N LYS A 8 0.38 54.60 -1.44
CA LYS A 8 0.26 53.66 -0.34
C LYS A 8 -0.60 52.44 -0.70
N GLU A 9 -1.66 52.62 -1.47
CA GLU A 9 -2.48 51.52 -1.94
C GLU A 9 -1.77 50.65 -2.99
N LEU A 10 -1.02 51.25 -3.91
CA LEU A 10 -0.19 50.52 -4.87
C LEU A 10 0.96 49.75 -4.19
N SER A 11 1.56 50.26 -3.13
CA SER A 11 2.61 49.58 -2.38
C SER A 11 2.05 48.43 -1.55
N VAL A 12 0.82 48.53 -1.02
CA VAL A 12 0.14 47.45 -0.30
C VAL A 12 -0.32 46.34 -1.28
N ILE A 13 -0.80 46.72 -2.47
CA ILE A 13 -1.19 45.75 -3.51
C ILE A 13 0.07 45.09 -4.10
N LEU A 14 1.17 45.79 -4.28
CA LEU A 14 2.45 45.23 -4.72
C LEU A 14 3.10 44.39 -3.61
N PHE A 15 2.95 44.77 -2.34
CA PHE A 15 3.37 43.98 -1.17
C PHE A 15 2.49 42.75 -0.99
N MET A 16 1.18 42.83 -1.24
CA MET A 16 0.28 41.67 -1.26
C MET A 16 0.48 40.79 -2.50
N LYS A 17 0.90 41.32 -3.64
CA LYS A 17 1.33 40.52 -4.81
C LYS A 17 2.73 39.91 -4.66
N ASN A 18 3.61 40.53 -3.89
CA ASN A 18 4.91 39.97 -3.47
C ASN A 18 4.83 39.19 -2.15
N ALA A 19 3.69 39.23 -1.45
CA ALA A 19 3.39 38.35 -0.35
C ALA A 19 3.13 36.95 -0.92
N ILE A 20 4.25 36.29 -1.22
CA ILE A 20 4.35 34.84 -1.20
C ILE A 20 3.43 34.15 -2.24
N SER A 21 3.84 34.17 -3.48
CA SER A 21 3.84 32.91 -4.21
C SER A 21 4.85 32.00 -3.50
N MET A 22 4.52 31.49 -2.33
CA MET A 22 5.12 30.24 -1.86
C MET A 22 4.71 29.24 -2.92
N THR A 23 5.63 28.90 -3.81
CA THR A 23 5.42 27.83 -4.78
C THR A 23 5.04 26.61 -3.95
N GLU A 24 3.80 26.13 -4.12
CA GLU A 24 3.32 24.96 -3.39
C GLU A 24 4.26 23.81 -3.67
N THR A 25 4.65 23.06 -2.63
CA THR A 25 5.53 21.92 -2.79
C THR A 25 4.90 20.86 -3.71
N ALA A 26 5.72 20.05 -4.35
CA ALA A 26 5.22 18.98 -5.20
C ALA A 26 4.29 18.01 -4.42
N LEU A 27 4.57 17.77 -3.13
CA LEU A 27 3.69 16.99 -2.27
C LEU A 27 2.32 17.65 -2.10
N HIS A 28 2.26 18.96 -1.87
CA HIS A 28 0.99 19.68 -1.72
C HIS A 28 0.18 19.64 -3.01
N GLN A 29 0.83 19.90 -4.16
CA GLN A 29 0.18 19.81 -5.47
C GLN A 29 -0.32 18.38 -5.78
N LEU A 30 0.47 17.35 -5.43
CA LEU A 30 0.08 15.96 -5.61
C LEU A 30 -1.17 15.61 -4.80
N LYS A 31 -1.27 16.07 -3.54
CA LYS A 31 -2.44 15.84 -2.68
C LYS A 31 -3.75 16.40 -3.27
N ASN A 32 -3.68 17.39 -4.17
CA ASN A 32 -4.85 17.92 -4.88
C ASN A 32 -5.28 17.05 -6.09
N LEU A 33 -4.42 16.14 -6.55
CA LEU A 33 -4.65 15.29 -7.72
C LEU A 33 -4.91 13.83 -7.36
N THR A 34 -4.37 13.37 -6.24
CA THR A 34 -4.29 11.96 -5.86
C THR A 34 -4.38 11.83 -4.34
N THR A 35 -5.08 10.82 -3.86
CA THR A 35 -5.02 10.48 -2.44
C THR A 35 -3.63 9.96 -2.06
N VAL A 36 -2.90 10.73 -1.26
CA VAL A 36 -1.58 10.35 -0.75
C VAL A 36 -1.73 9.44 0.45
N VAL A 37 -1.06 8.29 0.38
CA VAL A 37 -1.04 7.24 1.40
C VAL A 37 0.40 7.07 1.89
N ALA A 38 0.63 6.82 3.17
CA ALA A 38 1.97 6.51 3.68
C ALA A 38 2.22 5.00 3.63
N ASP A 39 3.32 4.60 3.01
CA ASP A 39 3.84 3.22 3.07
C ASP A 39 4.84 3.12 4.22
N SER A 40 4.30 2.99 5.45
CA SER A 40 5.13 3.06 6.67
C SER A 40 4.40 2.52 7.90
N SER A 41 5.20 2.00 8.85
CA SER A 41 4.80 1.76 10.23
C SER A 41 5.47 2.74 11.21
N ASP A 42 6.23 3.72 10.71
CA ASP A 42 6.87 4.79 11.46
C ASP A 42 5.83 5.86 11.80
N LEU A 43 5.45 5.93 13.08
CA LEU A 43 4.40 6.83 13.57
C LEU A 43 4.81 8.31 13.46
N GLU A 44 6.09 8.64 13.67
CA GLU A 44 6.58 10.02 13.56
C GLU A 44 6.48 10.53 12.12
N ALA A 45 6.84 9.68 11.15
CA ALA A 45 6.71 10.01 9.74
C ALA A 45 5.23 10.18 9.34
N ILE A 46 4.33 9.33 9.83
CA ILE A 46 2.89 9.43 9.57
C ILE A 46 2.33 10.72 10.15
N GLU A 47 2.66 11.07 11.39
CA GLU A 47 2.24 12.32 12.02
C GLU A 47 2.74 13.56 11.26
N LYS A 48 4.00 13.51 10.80
CA LYS A 48 4.63 14.60 10.04
C LYS A 48 3.91 14.88 8.72
N PHE A 49 3.69 13.84 7.90
CA PHE A 49 3.16 14.01 6.54
C PHE A 49 1.64 14.05 6.46
N ARG A 50 0.93 13.61 7.50
CA ARG A 50 -0.54 13.57 7.59
C ARG A 50 -1.18 13.02 6.32
N PRO A 51 -0.88 11.77 5.94
CA PRO A 51 -1.54 11.11 4.83
C PRO A 51 -3.01 10.84 5.16
N LEU A 52 -3.84 10.62 4.13
CA LEU A 52 -5.22 10.22 4.40
C LEU A 52 -5.29 8.77 4.88
N ASP A 53 -4.65 7.85 4.17
CA ASP A 53 -4.56 6.40 4.47
C ASP A 53 -3.10 6.01 4.77
N ALA A 54 -2.90 4.81 5.32
CA ALA A 54 -1.58 4.21 5.48
C ALA A 54 -1.59 2.73 5.11
N THR A 55 -0.45 2.22 4.63
CA THR A 55 -0.25 0.80 4.36
C THR A 55 0.88 0.24 5.19
N THR A 56 0.69 -0.96 5.72
CA THR A 56 1.72 -1.76 6.35
C THR A 56 1.96 -3.04 5.53
N ASN A 57 3.02 -3.75 5.85
CA ASN A 57 3.33 -5.08 5.34
C ASN A 57 4.26 -5.78 6.33
N PRO A 58 4.49 -7.11 6.21
CA PRO A 58 5.33 -7.84 7.16
C PRO A 58 6.73 -7.23 7.37
N SER A 59 7.38 -6.75 6.31
CA SER A 59 8.71 -6.15 6.41
C SER A 59 8.71 -4.84 7.21
N LEU A 60 7.68 -4.00 7.03
CA LEU A 60 7.53 -2.75 7.78
C LEU A 60 7.22 -3.02 9.26
N ILE A 61 6.37 -4.00 9.55
CA ILE A 61 6.06 -4.40 10.93
C ILE A 61 7.31 -4.95 11.64
N THR A 62 8.09 -5.81 10.95
CA THR A 62 9.35 -6.35 11.52
C THR A 62 10.34 -5.22 11.81
N ALA A 63 10.55 -4.31 10.86
CA ALA A 63 11.45 -3.18 11.05
C ALA A 63 10.99 -2.23 12.18
N ALA A 64 9.68 -2.00 12.32
CA ALA A 64 9.14 -1.22 13.43
C ALA A 64 9.31 -1.93 14.78
N ALA A 65 9.14 -3.26 14.82
CA ALA A 65 9.31 -4.05 16.02
C ALA A 65 10.78 -4.07 16.53
N GLU A 66 11.76 -3.84 15.67
CA GLU A 66 13.17 -3.72 16.03
C GLU A 66 13.51 -2.38 16.71
N GLN A 67 12.62 -1.39 16.65
CA GLN A 67 12.85 -0.08 17.25
C GLN A 67 12.57 -0.09 18.76
N PRO A 68 13.37 0.61 19.58
CA PRO A 68 13.20 0.65 21.04
C PRO A 68 11.80 1.14 21.47
N GLU A 69 11.19 2.04 20.71
CA GLU A 69 9.88 2.63 20.97
C GLU A 69 8.75 1.60 20.92
N SER A 70 8.95 0.50 20.19
CA SER A 70 7.96 -0.57 20.04
C SER A 70 7.92 -1.56 21.20
N LYS A 71 8.88 -1.46 22.14
CA LYS A 71 9.04 -2.44 23.23
C LYS A 71 7.76 -2.64 24.03
N GLN A 72 7.11 -1.55 24.44
CA GLN A 72 5.86 -1.63 25.23
C GLN A 72 4.72 -2.28 24.40
N LEU A 73 4.63 -1.95 23.12
CA LEU A 73 3.62 -2.52 22.23
C LEU A 73 3.79 -4.04 22.05
N ILE A 74 5.04 -4.49 21.99
CA ILE A 74 5.41 -5.91 21.92
C ILE A 74 5.05 -6.63 23.24
N GLU A 75 5.42 -6.05 24.39
CA GLU A 75 5.12 -6.62 25.71
C GLU A 75 3.59 -6.73 25.93
N ASP A 76 2.84 -5.72 25.53
CA ASP A 76 1.38 -5.72 25.61
C ASP A 76 0.76 -6.79 24.71
N ALA A 77 1.26 -6.94 23.47
CA ALA A 77 0.76 -7.95 22.53
C ALA A 77 1.01 -9.37 23.05
N TYR A 78 2.20 -9.63 23.56
CA TYR A 78 2.56 -10.90 24.17
C TYR A 78 1.71 -11.22 25.41
N THR A 79 1.55 -10.25 26.30
CA THR A 79 0.73 -10.39 27.52
C THR A 79 -0.71 -10.70 27.17
N GLN A 80 -1.29 -10.02 26.18
CA GLN A 80 -2.64 -10.28 25.70
C GLN A 80 -2.78 -11.70 25.14
N ALA A 81 -1.85 -12.14 24.25
CA ALA A 81 -1.86 -13.48 23.69
C ALA A 81 -1.80 -14.56 24.79
N LYS A 82 -0.99 -14.33 25.81
CA LYS A 82 -0.89 -15.23 26.99
C LYS A 82 -2.18 -15.27 27.82
N GLN A 83 -2.82 -14.11 28.00
CA GLN A 83 -4.12 -14.02 28.71
C GLN A 83 -5.25 -14.70 27.91
N GLU A 84 -5.17 -14.73 26.59
CA GLU A 84 -6.09 -15.48 25.72
C GLU A 84 -5.86 -17.01 25.79
N GLY A 85 -4.83 -17.48 26.53
CA GLY A 85 -4.55 -18.89 26.80
C GLY A 85 -3.63 -19.56 25.78
N TYR A 86 -3.02 -18.81 24.87
CA TYR A 86 -2.07 -19.35 23.88
C TYR A 86 -0.75 -19.76 24.56
N GLN A 87 -0.09 -20.81 24.03
CA GLN A 87 1.18 -21.33 24.51
C GLN A 87 2.10 -21.71 23.34
N SER A 88 3.40 -21.89 23.61
CA SER A 88 4.41 -22.36 22.64
C SER A 88 4.39 -21.55 21.33
N ASP A 89 4.43 -22.23 20.18
CA ASP A 89 4.40 -21.63 18.85
C ASP A 89 3.14 -20.78 18.61
N ALA A 90 1.98 -21.28 19.07
CA ALA A 90 0.73 -20.56 18.92
C ALA A 90 0.70 -19.22 19.68
N LEU A 91 1.45 -19.11 20.78
CA LEU A 91 1.60 -17.85 21.52
C LEU A 91 2.37 -16.82 20.70
N ILE A 92 3.44 -17.21 20.01
CA ILE A 92 4.21 -16.31 19.15
C ILE A 92 3.38 -15.88 17.94
N GLU A 93 2.71 -16.83 17.27
CA GLU A 93 1.84 -16.54 16.13
C GLU A 93 0.72 -15.55 16.52
N ARG A 94 0.08 -15.78 17.66
CA ARG A 94 -0.95 -14.89 18.17
C ARG A 94 -0.39 -13.51 18.56
N THR A 95 0.82 -13.48 19.14
CA THR A 95 1.52 -12.23 19.46
C THR A 95 1.77 -11.39 18.20
N ILE A 96 2.21 -12.03 17.10
CA ILE A 96 2.41 -11.34 15.81
C ILE A 96 1.11 -10.74 15.29
N ASP A 97 -0.01 -11.49 15.33
CA ASP A 97 -1.30 -10.97 14.86
C ASP A 97 -1.76 -9.77 15.69
N ILE A 98 -1.66 -9.88 17.03
CA ILE A 98 -2.03 -8.78 17.93
C ILE A 98 -1.11 -7.58 17.73
N LEU A 99 0.20 -7.78 17.61
CA LEU A 99 1.18 -6.73 17.40
C LEU A 99 0.91 -5.99 16.07
N THR A 100 0.67 -6.73 14.99
CA THR A 100 0.34 -6.18 13.68
C THR A 100 -0.91 -5.29 13.76
N VAL A 101 -1.96 -5.75 14.43
CA VAL A 101 -3.19 -4.96 14.64
C VAL A 101 -2.93 -3.75 15.54
N LYS A 102 -2.13 -3.89 16.60
CA LYS A 102 -1.79 -2.76 17.49
C LYS A 102 -1.04 -1.66 16.75
N PHE A 103 -0.07 -1.99 15.88
CA PHE A 103 0.54 -0.98 14.99
C PHE A 103 -0.51 -0.26 14.14
N GLY A 104 -1.44 -1.01 13.54
CA GLY A 104 -2.53 -0.42 12.77
C GLY A 104 -3.44 0.49 13.62
N VAL A 105 -3.72 0.13 14.87
CA VAL A 105 -4.50 0.95 15.81
C VAL A 105 -3.77 2.26 16.15
N GLU A 106 -2.45 2.21 16.40
CA GLU A 106 -1.65 3.42 16.64
C GLU A 106 -1.64 4.33 15.40
N ILE A 107 -1.46 3.77 14.20
CA ILE A 107 -1.55 4.52 12.95
C ILE A 107 -2.92 5.20 12.81
N LEU A 108 -4.02 4.50 13.09
CA LEU A 108 -5.39 5.02 12.97
C LEU A 108 -5.72 6.18 13.92
N LYS A 109 -4.91 6.41 14.96
CA LYS A 109 -5.00 7.61 15.81
C LYS A 109 -4.44 8.85 15.11
N LEU A 110 -3.57 8.68 14.12
CA LEU A 110 -2.84 9.75 13.43
C LEU A 110 -3.42 10.12 12.06
N ILE A 111 -4.27 9.25 11.49
CA ILE A 111 -4.88 9.44 10.17
C ILE A 111 -6.40 9.43 10.24
N ASP A 112 -7.06 10.13 9.31
CA ASP A 112 -8.52 10.19 9.23
C ASP A 112 -9.11 9.04 8.38
N GLY A 113 -8.32 8.45 7.51
CA GLY A 113 -8.73 7.39 6.57
C GLY A 113 -8.54 5.98 7.10
N ARG A 114 -7.97 5.11 6.27
CA ARG A 114 -7.89 3.65 6.47
C ARG A 114 -6.45 3.19 6.65
N VAL A 115 -6.28 2.08 7.38
CA VAL A 115 -5.02 1.34 7.42
C VAL A 115 -5.18 0.01 6.69
N SER A 116 -4.17 -0.36 5.87
CA SER A 116 -4.09 -1.69 5.27
C SER A 116 -3.19 -2.59 6.12
N THR A 117 -3.76 -3.72 6.58
CA THR A 117 -3.07 -4.73 7.42
C THR A 117 -3.04 -6.06 6.68
N GLU A 118 -1.85 -6.61 6.48
CA GLU A 118 -1.64 -7.78 5.64
C GLU A 118 -1.79 -9.09 6.43
N VAL A 119 -2.50 -10.06 5.84
CA VAL A 119 -2.55 -11.44 6.34
C VAL A 119 -1.20 -12.12 6.16
N ASP A 120 -0.99 -13.22 6.89
CA ASP A 120 0.22 -14.05 6.75
C ASP A 120 0.40 -14.51 5.29
N ALA A 121 1.54 -14.14 4.69
CA ALA A 121 1.85 -14.46 3.29
C ALA A 121 2.01 -15.96 3.04
N SER A 122 2.27 -16.79 4.06
CA SER A 122 2.30 -18.25 3.94
C SER A 122 0.94 -18.83 3.54
N LEU A 123 -0.13 -18.08 3.75
CA LEU A 123 -1.51 -18.47 3.41
C LEU A 123 -1.90 -18.13 1.97
N SER A 124 -1.02 -17.49 1.19
CA SER A 124 -1.33 -16.90 -0.12
C SER A 124 -1.94 -17.88 -1.13
N TYR A 125 -1.70 -19.18 -0.99
CA TYR A 125 -2.24 -20.25 -1.85
C TYR A 125 -3.34 -21.09 -1.18
N ASN A 126 -3.89 -20.63 -0.05
CA ASN A 126 -4.97 -21.29 0.70
C ASN A 126 -6.12 -20.32 0.97
N THR A 127 -7.15 -20.38 0.15
CA THR A 127 -8.33 -19.51 0.24
C THR A 127 -9.00 -19.55 1.61
N GLU A 128 -9.25 -20.74 2.16
CA GLU A 128 -9.97 -20.91 3.43
C GLU A 128 -9.15 -20.37 4.62
N ALA A 129 -7.85 -20.68 4.67
CA ALA A 129 -6.97 -20.18 5.72
C ALA A 129 -6.81 -18.65 5.64
N THR A 130 -6.73 -18.08 4.43
CA THR A 130 -6.69 -16.62 4.23
C THR A 130 -7.97 -15.96 4.73
N ILE A 131 -9.15 -16.50 4.43
CA ILE A 131 -10.45 -16.01 4.92
C ILE A 131 -10.49 -16.05 6.46
N ALA A 132 -10.09 -17.18 7.06
CA ALA A 132 -10.09 -17.34 8.51
C ALA A 132 -9.18 -16.30 9.18
N LYS A 133 -7.95 -16.12 8.69
CA LYS A 133 -7.00 -15.13 9.21
C LYS A 133 -7.50 -13.69 9.03
N ALA A 134 -8.07 -13.37 7.89
CA ALA A 134 -8.64 -12.04 7.62
C ALA A 134 -9.78 -11.69 8.60
N ARG A 135 -10.68 -12.63 8.86
CA ARG A 135 -11.76 -12.46 9.85
C ARG A 135 -11.20 -12.30 11.26
N GLU A 136 -10.15 -13.03 11.61
CA GLU A 136 -9.47 -12.93 12.90
C GLU A 136 -8.86 -11.53 13.11
N LEU A 137 -8.11 -11.00 12.13
CA LEU A 137 -7.55 -9.66 12.18
C LEU A 137 -8.65 -8.59 12.25
N SER A 138 -9.71 -8.72 11.45
CA SER A 138 -10.86 -7.83 11.49
C SER A 138 -11.52 -7.80 12.88
N LYS A 139 -11.71 -8.97 13.49
CA LYS A 139 -12.26 -9.10 14.85
C LYS A 139 -11.35 -8.47 15.91
N LEU A 140 -10.03 -8.59 15.76
CA LEU A 140 -9.09 -7.91 16.65
C LEU A 140 -9.25 -6.40 16.59
N TYR A 141 -9.32 -5.80 15.40
CA TYR A 141 -9.59 -4.36 15.24
C TYR A 141 -10.91 -3.94 15.90
N GLN A 142 -11.97 -4.72 15.71
CA GLN A 142 -13.27 -4.46 16.37
C GLN A 142 -13.15 -4.50 17.89
N GLY A 143 -12.34 -5.43 18.43
CA GLY A 143 -12.02 -5.51 19.87
C GLY A 143 -11.35 -4.24 20.42
N TYR A 144 -10.62 -3.50 19.60
CA TYR A 144 -10.06 -2.18 19.93
C TYR A 144 -11.00 -1.01 19.61
N GLY A 145 -12.26 -1.28 19.26
CA GLY A 145 -13.25 -0.25 18.93
C GLY A 145 -13.08 0.39 17.54
N ILE A 146 -12.27 -0.20 16.67
CA ILE A 146 -12.06 0.30 15.31
C ILE A 146 -13.19 -0.17 14.40
N ALA A 147 -13.84 0.77 13.71
CA ALA A 147 -14.88 0.46 12.74
C ALA A 147 -14.31 -0.27 11.50
N GLN A 148 -15.05 -1.23 10.95
CA GLN A 148 -14.66 -2.01 9.77
C GLN A 148 -14.30 -1.13 8.57
N SER A 149 -14.96 0.02 8.41
CA SER A 149 -14.69 0.99 7.34
C SER A 149 -13.32 1.68 7.43
N ARG A 150 -12.62 1.56 8.56
CA ARG A 150 -11.31 2.15 8.80
C ARG A 150 -10.15 1.18 8.48
N ILE A 151 -10.44 -0.05 8.09
CA ILE A 151 -9.42 -1.07 7.82
C ILE A 151 -9.61 -1.65 6.42
N LEU A 152 -8.49 -2.05 5.81
CA LEU A 152 -8.43 -2.87 4.62
C LEU A 152 -7.59 -4.10 4.93
N ILE A 153 -8.13 -5.29 4.72
CA ILE A 153 -7.34 -6.51 4.85
C ILE A 153 -6.51 -6.67 3.57
N LYS A 154 -5.19 -6.68 3.73
CA LYS A 154 -4.25 -6.77 2.61
C LYS A 154 -3.90 -8.22 2.33
N ILE A 155 -4.03 -8.65 1.07
CA ILE A 155 -3.92 -10.04 0.62
C ILE A 155 -3.11 -10.09 -0.67
N ALA A 156 -2.21 -11.07 -0.81
CA ALA A 156 -1.46 -11.28 -2.06
C ALA A 156 -2.40 -11.64 -3.24
N SER A 157 -2.12 -11.07 -4.42
CA SER A 157 -2.95 -11.25 -5.63
C SER A 157 -2.67 -12.58 -6.34
N THR A 158 -2.67 -13.69 -5.58
CA THR A 158 -2.80 -15.05 -6.12
C THR A 158 -4.24 -15.33 -6.50
N TRP A 159 -4.51 -16.36 -7.29
CA TRP A 159 -5.90 -16.75 -7.56
C TRP A 159 -6.65 -17.05 -6.26
N GLU A 160 -6.05 -17.83 -5.38
CA GLU A 160 -6.61 -18.23 -4.08
C GLU A 160 -6.85 -16.99 -3.17
N GLY A 161 -5.92 -16.04 -3.15
CA GLY A 161 -6.05 -14.79 -2.41
C GLY A 161 -7.18 -13.89 -2.94
N ILE A 162 -7.34 -13.80 -4.27
CA ILE A 162 -8.44 -13.06 -4.91
C ILE A 162 -9.80 -13.72 -4.59
N GLN A 163 -9.89 -15.07 -4.59
CA GLN A 163 -11.13 -15.75 -4.20
C GLN A 163 -11.43 -15.55 -2.71
N ALA A 164 -10.43 -15.52 -1.84
CA ALA A 164 -10.61 -15.20 -0.43
C ALA A 164 -11.16 -13.78 -0.25
N ALA A 165 -10.54 -12.80 -0.92
CA ALA A 165 -10.99 -11.43 -0.86
C ALA A 165 -12.41 -11.23 -1.40
N LYS A 166 -12.82 -11.96 -2.46
CA LYS A 166 -14.20 -11.95 -2.98
C LYS A 166 -15.22 -12.34 -1.91
N VAL A 167 -14.93 -13.33 -1.09
CA VAL A 167 -15.79 -13.75 0.02
C VAL A 167 -15.83 -12.67 1.10
N LEU A 168 -14.68 -12.13 1.49
CA LEU A 168 -14.55 -11.09 2.52
C LEU A 168 -15.26 -9.80 2.13
N GLU A 169 -15.15 -9.36 0.90
CA GLU A 169 -15.87 -8.18 0.36
C GLU A 169 -17.40 -8.37 0.45
N ALA A 170 -17.89 -9.57 0.14
CA ALA A 170 -19.31 -9.90 0.26
C ALA A 170 -19.80 -9.90 1.73
N GLU A 171 -18.89 -10.10 2.68
CA GLU A 171 -19.14 -10.00 4.13
C GLU A 171 -18.98 -8.57 4.68
N GLY A 172 -18.63 -7.60 3.83
CA GLY A 172 -18.39 -6.22 4.25
C GLY A 172 -17.02 -6.01 4.90
N ILE A 173 -16.05 -6.89 4.65
CA ILE A 173 -14.65 -6.75 5.04
C ILE A 173 -13.85 -6.25 3.82
N PRO A 174 -13.56 -4.94 3.72
CA PRO A 174 -12.88 -4.40 2.57
C PRO A 174 -11.44 -4.92 2.45
N CYS A 175 -11.00 -5.19 1.22
CA CYS A 175 -9.70 -5.76 0.93
C CYS A 175 -8.81 -4.84 0.07
N ASN A 176 -7.50 -4.99 0.27
CA ASN A 176 -6.45 -4.40 -0.55
C ASN A 176 -5.60 -5.53 -1.17
N LEU A 177 -5.73 -5.78 -2.46
CA LEU A 177 -4.97 -6.82 -3.15
C LEU A 177 -3.59 -6.31 -3.55
N THR A 178 -2.56 -6.93 -2.98
CA THR A 178 -1.14 -6.55 -3.11
C THR A 178 -0.34 -7.59 -3.90
N LEU A 179 0.96 -7.33 -4.10
CA LEU A 179 1.82 -8.16 -4.97
C LEU A 179 1.17 -8.35 -6.34
N LEU A 180 0.69 -7.22 -6.89
CA LEU A 180 0.03 -7.16 -8.18
C LEU A 180 1.01 -6.56 -9.20
N PHE A 181 1.30 -7.32 -10.26
CA PHE A 181 2.31 -7.00 -11.25
C PHE A 181 1.80 -7.09 -12.69
N GLY A 182 0.69 -7.79 -12.94
CA GLY A 182 0.14 -8.02 -14.27
C GLY A 182 -1.32 -7.59 -14.41
N LEU A 183 -1.71 -7.27 -15.66
CA LEU A 183 -3.09 -6.88 -15.97
C LEU A 183 -4.09 -8.01 -15.69
N HIS A 184 -3.72 -9.28 -15.90
CA HIS A 184 -4.55 -10.44 -15.59
C HIS A 184 -4.95 -10.53 -14.11
N GLN A 185 -4.02 -10.16 -13.18
CA GLN A 185 -4.33 -10.06 -11.76
C GLN A 185 -5.36 -8.95 -11.49
N ALA A 186 -5.17 -7.77 -12.11
CA ALA A 186 -6.10 -6.67 -11.99
C ALA A 186 -7.50 -7.03 -12.55
N GLN A 187 -7.57 -7.76 -13.66
CA GLN A 187 -8.83 -8.23 -14.24
C GLN A 187 -9.56 -9.19 -13.31
N ALA A 188 -8.86 -10.15 -12.71
CA ALA A 188 -9.44 -11.07 -11.73
C ALA A 188 -9.94 -10.33 -10.46
N CYS A 189 -9.20 -9.31 -9.99
CA CYS A 189 -9.64 -8.45 -8.89
C CYS A 189 -10.91 -7.65 -9.24
N ALA A 190 -11.02 -7.17 -10.48
CA ALA A 190 -12.21 -6.47 -10.95
C ALA A 190 -13.45 -7.39 -10.98
N ASP A 191 -13.28 -8.64 -11.43
CA ASP A 191 -14.36 -9.64 -11.44
C ASP A 191 -14.78 -10.03 -10.00
N ALA A 192 -13.85 -10.00 -9.06
CA ALA A 192 -14.11 -10.21 -7.64
C ALA A 192 -14.69 -8.98 -6.91
N LYS A 193 -14.80 -7.82 -7.57
CA LYS A 193 -15.30 -6.54 -7.01
C LYS A 193 -14.56 -6.08 -5.77
N ILE A 194 -13.25 -6.17 -5.81
CA ILE A 194 -12.37 -5.79 -4.71
C ILE A 194 -12.41 -4.26 -4.48
N THR A 195 -12.34 -3.84 -3.22
CA THR A 195 -12.33 -2.41 -2.83
C THR A 195 -11.11 -1.67 -3.37
N LEU A 196 -9.90 -2.23 -3.24
CA LEU A 196 -8.65 -1.58 -3.60
C LEU A 196 -7.60 -2.59 -4.09
N ILE A 197 -6.82 -2.20 -5.10
CA ILE A 197 -5.64 -2.94 -5.56
C ILE A 197 -4.38 -2.07 -5.44
N SER A 198 -3.25 -2.73 -5.14
CA SER A 198 -1.93 -2.09 -5.01
C SER A 198 -0.94 -2.63 -6.05
N PRO A 199 -1.02 -2.21 -7.33
CA PRO A 199 -0.03 -2.57 -8.33
C PRO A 199 1.32 -1.93 -8.01
N PHE A 200 2.40 -2.72 -8.18
CA PHE A 200 3.76 -2.32 -7.84
C PHE A 200 4.47 -1.67 -9.03
N VAL A 201 5.14 -0.55 -8.78
CA VAL A 201 5.87 0.22 -9.80
C VAL A 201 7.36 -0.13 -9.80
N GLY A 202 8.03 0.10 -8.69
CA GLY A 202 9.49 0.01 -8.63
C GLY A 202 10.02 -1.41 -8.74
N ARG A 203 9.31 -2.43 -8.25
CA ARG A 203 9.75 -3.83 -8.42
C ARG A 203 9.69 -4.27 -9.88
N ILE A 204 8.70 -3.80 -10.64
CA ILE A 204 8.63 -4.03 -12.09
C ILE A 204 9.83 -3.39 -12.78
N LEU A 205 10.12 -2.11 -12.47
CA LEU A 205 11.31 -1.43 -12.99
C LEU A 205 12.59 -2.21 -12.70
N ASP A 206 12.79 -2.64 -11.45
CA ASP A 206 13.99 -3.38 -11.04
C ASP A 206 14.17 -4.68 -11.84
N TRP A 207 13.06 -5.40 -12.07
CA TRP A 207 13.07 -6.64 -12.85
C TRP A 207 13.49 -6.38 -14.30
N TYR A 208 12.92 -5.39 -14.99
CA TYR A 208 13.25 -5.06 -16.37
C TYR A 208 14.66 -4.53 -16.50
N LYS A 209 15.13 -3.70 -15.59
CA LYS A 209 16.52 -3.24 -15.57
C LYS A 209 17.50 -4.41 -15.53
N LYS A 210 17.22 -5.39 -14.69
CA LYS A 210 18.05 -6.60 -14.59
C LYS A 210 17.95 -7.50 -15.83
N ALA A 211 16.74 -7.70 -16.34
CA ALA A 211 16.50 -8.60 -17.48
C ALA A 211 17.07 -8.06 -18.79
N GLU A 212 17.01 -6.73 -19.00
CA GLU A 212 17.45 -6.08 -20.23
C GLU A 212 18.89 -5.51 -20.14
N GLY A 213 19.48 -5.52 -18.94
CA GLY A 213 20.82 -4.93 -18.71
C GLY A 213 20.84 -3.41 -18.86
N VAL A 214 19.71 -2.73 -18.58
CA VAL A 214 19.54 -1.28 -18.71
C VAL A 214 19.66 -0.63 -17.34
N GLU A 215 20.46 0.43 -17.21
CA GLU A 215 20.63 1.12 -15.94
C GLU A 215 19.44 2.05 -15.60
N GLN A 216 18.85 2.70 -16.60
CA GLN A 216 17.77 3.67 -16.42
C GLN A 216 16.76 3.62 -17.58
N TYR A 217 15.52 3.95 -17.27
CA TYR A 217 14.48 4.23 -18.24
C TYR A 217 14.03 5.69 -18.10
N PRO A 218 13.79 6.42 -19.20
CA PRO A 218 13.01 7.65 -19.17
C PRO A 218 11.64 7.35 -18.54
N ILE A 219 11.09 8.30 -17.79
CA ILE A 219 9.85 8.06 -17.04
C ILE A 219 8.67 7.64 -17.94
N GLU A 220 8.64 8.13 -19.17
CA GLU A 220 7.62 7.81 -20.18
C GLU A 220 7.75 6.36 -20.71
N LYS A 221 8.87 5.70 -20.43
CA LYS A 221 9.18 4.31 -20.81
C LYS A 221 9.40 3.42 -19.58
N ASP A 222 9.21 3.94 -18.37
CA ASP A 222 9.33 3.16 -17.14
C ASP A 222 8.26 2.05 -17.14
N PRO A 223 8.66 0.76 -17.18
CA PRO A 223 7.71 -0.35 -17.32
C PRO A 223 6.75 -0.45 -16.15
N GLY A 224 7.17 -0.06 -14.94
CA GLY A 224 6.29 -0.03 -13.77
C GLY A 224 5.24 1.07 -13.86
N VAL A 225 5.63 2.26 -14.29
CA VAL A 225 4.69 3.37 -14.51
C VAL A 225 3.71 3.02 -15.63
N LEU A 226 4.18 2.43 -16.73
CA LEU A 226 3.32 2.02 -17.85
C LEU A 226 2.34 0.92 -17.43
N SER A 227 2.76 -0.05 -16.63
CA SER A 227 1.89 -1.12 -16.11
C SER A 227 0.74 -0.53 -15.29
N VAL A 228 1.02 0.38 -14.35
CA VAL A 228 -0.04 0.98 -13.52
C VAL A 228 -0.95 1.88 -14.34
N LYS A 229 -0.43 2.63 -15.31
CA LYS A 229 -1.26 3.41 -16.26
C LYS A 229 -2.21 2.52 -17.05
N GLN A 230 -1.75 1.37 -17.53
CA GLN A 230 -2.56 0.40 -18.25
C GLN A 230 -3.71 -0.13 -17.36
N ILE A 231 -3.41 -0.53 -16.12
CA ILE A 231 -4.40 -1.02 -15.15
C ILE A 231 -5.43 0.08 -14.84
N TYR A 232 -4.98 1.31 -14.59
CA TYR A 232 -5.86 2.46 -14.35
C TYR A 232 -6.80 2.71 -15.53
N ASN A 233 -6.25 2.78 -16.75
CA ASN A 233 -7.04 2.98 -17.96
C ASN A 233 -8.06 1.86 -18.15
N TYR A 234 -7.68 0.61 -17.97
CA TYR A 234 -8.59 -0.54 -18.01
C TYR A 234 -9.75 -0.37 -17.03
N TYR A 235 -9.47 -0.01 -15.77
CA TYR A 235 -10.51 0.15 -14.76
C TYR A 235 -11.48 1.30 -15.09
N LYS A 236 -10.94 2.43 -15.50
CA LYS A 236 -11.79 3.59 -15.87
C LYS A 236 -12.59 3.35 -17.14
N GLN A 237 -12.02 2.70 -18.16
CA GLN A 237 -12.73 2.33 -19.38
C GLN A 237 -13.91 1.38 -19.13
N GLN A 238 -13.75 0.46 -18.19
CA GLN A 238 -14.76 -0.55 -17.85
C GLN A 238 -15.74 -0.09 -16.76
N GLY A 239 -15.60 1.13 -16.24
CA GLY A 239 -16.43 1.63 -15.14
C GLY A 239 -16.26 0.87 -13.81
N ILE A 240 -15.11 0.23 -13.61
CA ILE A 240 -14.80 -0.55 -12.42
C ILE A 240 -14.58 0.38 -11.23
N GLN A 241 -15.23 0.10 -10.11
CA GLN A 241 -15.21 0.94 -8.91
C GLN A 241 -14.01 0.68 -7.99
N THR A 242 -13.28 -0.42 -8.20
CA THR A 242 -12.07 -0.74 -7.46
C THR A 242 -11.05 0.40 -7.56
N GLN A 243 -10.53 0.86 -6.44
CA GLN A 243 -9.51 1.90 -6.39
C GLN A 243 -8.14 1.35 -6.79
N VAL A 244 -7.41 2.09 -7.62
CA VAL A 244 -6.05 1.76 -8.04
C VAL A 244 -5.07 2.57 -7.20
N MET A 245 -4.20 1.89 -6.44
CA MET A 245 -3.17 2.51 -5.60
C MET A 245 -1.77 2.11 -6.09
N GLY A 246 -1.09 2.97 -6.81
CA GLY A 246 0.32 2.75 -7.16
C GLY A 246 1.18 2.57 -5.90
N ALA A 247 2.07 1.57 -5.91
CA ALA A 247 2.86 1.19 -4.74
C ALA A 247 4.32 0.86 -5.08
N SER A 248 5.18 0.82 -4.04
CA SER A 248 6.58 0.37 -4.17
C SER A 248 7.40 1.23 -5.13
N PHE A 249 7.45 2.53 -4.90
CA PHE A 249 8.21 3.49 -5.71
C PHE A 249 9.71 3.46 -5.44
N ARG A 250 10.53 3.80 -6.45
CA ARG A 250 11.99 4.00 -6.36
C ARG A 250 12.40 5.46 -6.45
N SER A 251 11.53 6.33 -6.97
CA SER A 251 11.83 7.75 -7.16
C SER A 251 10.58 8.61 -7.13
N THR A 252 10.78 9.90 -6.86
CA THR A 252 9.71 10.91 -6.98
C THR A 252 9.20 11.04 -8.41
N ALA A 253 10.05 10.79 -9.42
CA ALA A 253 9.63 10.79 -10.82
C ALA A 253 8.56 9.71 -11.12
N GLN A 254 8.69 8.49 -10.56
CA GLN A 254 7.65 7.47 -10.67
C GLN A 254 6.34 7.90 -10.00
N VAL A 255 6.43 8.51 -8.80
CA VAL A 255 5.26 9.03 -8.09
C VAL A 255 4.54 10.08 -8.93
N LEU A 256 5.28 11.09 -9.40
CA LEU A 256 4.72 12.18 -10.23
C LEU A 256 4.27 11.70 -11.61
N GLY A 257 4.91 10.65 -12.14
CA GLY A 257 4.49 9.98 -13.38
C GLY A 257 3.12 9.30 -13.30
N LEU A 258 2.58 9.15 -12.08
CA LEU A 258 1.24 8.58 -11.80
C LEU A 258 0.31 9.58 -11.11
N ALA A 259 0.63 10.87 -11.08
CA ALA A 259 -0.25 11.90 -10.53
C ALA A 259 -1.62 11.86 -11.21
N GLY A 260 -2.71 11.80 -10.43
CA GLY A 260 -4.08 11.57 -10.91
C GLY A 260 -4.54 10.12 -10.78
N CYS A 261 -3.67 9.17 -10.38
CA CYS A 261 -4.09 7.85 -9.91
C CYS A 261 -5.01 8.00 -8.68
N ASP A 262 -5.91 7.04 -8.45
CA ASP A 262 -6.85 7.15 -7.33
C ASP A 262 -6.09 7.32 -6.00
N LEU A 263 -5.06 6.49 -5.75
CA LEU A 263 -4.19 6.60 -4.58
C LEU A 263 -2.74 6.29 -4.98
N LEU A 264 -1.79 6.78 -4.17
CA LEU A 264 -0.37 6.43 -4.25
C LEU A 264 0.15 6.21 -2.83
N THR A 265 0.65 5.00 -2.53
CA THR A 265 1.30 4.72 -1.24
C THR A 265 2.80 4.92 -1.37
N ILE A 266 3.32 5.88 -0.60
CA ILE A 266 4.62 6.49 -0.79
C ILE A 266 5.43 6.35 0.49
N ALA A 267 6.68 5.87 0.37
CA ALA A 267 7.59 5.78 1.50
C ALA A 267 7.96 7.16 2.07
N PRO A 268 8.19 7.29 3.39
CA PRO A 268 8.52 8.58 4.04
C PRO A 268 9.69 9.32 3.41
N SER A 269 10.72 8.61 2.94
CA SER A 269 11.86 9.21 2.26
C SER A 269 11.49 9.94 0.98
N LEU A 270 10.55 9.40 0.19
CA LEU A 270 10.04 10.03 -1.03
C LEU A 270 9.05 11.15 -0.71
N LEU A 271 8.24 11.00 0.35
CA LEU A 271 7.38 12.10 0.85
C LEU A 271 8.22 13.31 1.26
N SER A 272 9.36 13.10 1.95
CA SER A 272 10.29 14.17 2.31
C SER A 272 10.90 14.86 1.10
N GLN A 273 11.25 14.11 0.05
CA GLN A 273 11.76 14.68 -1.20
C GLN A 273 10.69 15.53 -1.90
N LEU A 274 9.45 15.03 -2.00
CA LEU A 274 8.32 15.75 -2.60
C LEU A 274 7.93 17.01 -1.80
N GLU A 275 8.12 17.00 -0.48
CA GLU A 275 7.88 18.16 0.39
C GLU A 275 8.92 19.29 0.18
N GLN A 276 10.13 18.94 -0.24
CA GLN A 276 11.20 19.90 -0.54
C GLN A 276 11.21 20.36 -2.01
N ASP A 277 10.55 19.62 -2.89
CA ASP A 277 10.48 19.90 -4.31
C ASP A 277 9.40 20.94 -4.61
N GLN A 278 9.73 21.94 -5.42
CA GLN A 278 8.83 23.03 -5.83
C GLN A 278 8.46 22.95 -7.32
N GLN A 279 8.77 21.83 -8.00
CA GLN A 279 8.38 21.67 -9.40
C GLN A 279 6.85 21.65 -9.55
N SER A 280 6.38 22.12 -10.72
CA SER A 280 4.96 22.05 -11.06
C SER A 280 4.53 20.61 -11.30
N VAL A 281 3.48 20.16 -10.63
CA VAL A 281 2.89 18.83 -10.78
C VAL A 281 1.67 18.91 -11.69
N LYS A 282 1.66 18.07 -12.73
CA LYS A 282 0.53 17.96 -13.66
C LYS A 282 -0.10 16.56 -13.55
N ALA A 283 -1.42 16.51 -13.68
CA ALA A 283 -2.12 15.23 -13.79
C ALA A 283 -1.59 14.44 -15.01
N GLN A 284 -1.23 13.20 -14.77
CA GLN A 284 -0.79 12.23 -15.76
C GLN A 284 -1.90 11.22 -16.09
N LEU A 285 -2.88 11.10 -15.20
CA LEU A 285 -4.01 10.20 -15.28
C LEU A 285 -5.30 10.95 -14.97
N SER A 286 -6.35 10.66 -15.73
CA SER A 286 -7.73 11.05 -15.43
C SER A 286 -8.70 10.05 -16.05
N ALA A 287 -9.93 9.99 -15.53
CA ALA A 287 -10.96 9.12 -16.10
C ALA A 287 -11.30 9.48 -17.54
N GLU A 288 -11.28 10.78 -17.87
CA GLU A 288 -11.53 11.29 -19.23
C GLU A 288 -10.42 10.87 -20.20
N ALA A 289 -9.15 11.00 -19.78
CA ALA A 289 -8.02 10.57 -20.61
C ALA A 289 -8.02 9.05 -20.81
N ALA A 290 -8.40 8.28 -19.80
CA ALA A 290 -8.52 6.83 -19.89
C ALA A 290 -9.55 6.39 -20.95
N GLN A 291 -10.68 7.10 -21.08
CA GLN A 291 -11.70 6.81 -22.11
C GLN A 291 -11.20 7.06 -23.54
N GLN A 292 -10.19 7.90 -23.72
CA GLN A 292 -9.58 8.23 -25.01
C GLN A 292 -8.35 7.37 -25.33
N ALA A 293 -7.83 6.62 -24.35
CA ALA A 293 -6.71 5.72 -24.53
C ALA A 293 -7.10 4.48 -25.35
N GLU A 294 -6.11 3.73 -25.82
CA GLU A 294 -6.34 2.47 -26.51
C GLU A 294 -7.24 1.56 -25.68
N LYS A 295 -8.24 0.97 -26.34
CA LYS A 295 -9.22 0.12 -25.68
C LYS A 295 -8.57 -1.17 -25.19
N ILE A 296 -8.77 -1.47 -23.91
CA ILE A 296 -8.28 -2.69 -23.28
C ILE A 296 -9.43 -3.68 -23.15
N GLU A 297 -9.28 -4.87 -23.74
CA GLU A 297 -10.28 -5.92 -23.69
C GLU A 297 -10.46 -6.47 -22.26
N ARG A 298 -11.67 -6.95 -21.98
CA ARG A 298 -12.03 -7.54 -20.66
C ARG A 298 -12.42 -9.02 -20.83
N PRO A 299 -11.43 -9.94 -20.97
CA PRO A 299 -11.73 -11.36 -20.91
C PRO A 299 -12.17 -11.73 -19.48
N ALA A 300 -13.16 -12.61 -19.37
CA ALA A 300 -13.52 -13.18 -18.08
C ALA A 300 -12.37 -14.06 -17.58
N GLN A 301 -11.96 -13.85 -16.31
CA GLN A 301 -10.89 -14.62 -15.71
C GLN A 301 -11.43 -15.91 -15.06
N THR A 302 -10.88 -17.04 -15.49
CA THR A 302 -11.03 -18.33 -14.81
C THR A 302 -9.72 -18.70 -14.12
N LYS A 303 -9.75 -19.72 -13.26
CA LYS A 303 -8.51 -20.20 -12.62
C LYS A 303 -7.46 -20.63 -13.65
N GLU A 304 -7.91 -21.27 -14.71
CA GLU A 304 -7.08 -21.79 -15.79
C GLU A 304 -6.45 -20.65 -16.60
N SER A 305 -7.27 -19.65 -17.04
CA SER A 305 -6.76 -18.51 -17.78
C SER A 305 -5.82 -17.66 -16.94
N PHE A 306 -6.16 -17.38 -15.68
CA PHE A 306 -5.30 -16.65 -14.75
C PHE A 306 -3.93 -17.31 -14.59
N LYS A 307 -3.91 -18.65 -14.37
CA LYS A 307 -2.64 -19.37 -14.24
C LYS A 307 -1.83 -19.35 -15.54
N ALA A 308 -2.48 -19.58 -16.68
CA ALA A 308 -1.80 -19.59 -17.96
C ALA A 308 -1.20 -18.20 -18.29
N GLU A 309 -1.93 -17.12 -18.04
CA GLU A 309 -1.44 -15.76 -18.25
C GLU A 309 -0.30 -15.39 -17.27
N LEU A 310 -0.41 -15.81 -15.99
CA LEU A 310 0.66 -15.61 -15.01
C LEU A 310 1.94 -16.39 -15.39
N GLU A 311 1.81 -17.63 -15.86
CA GLU A 311 2.96 -18.44 -16.29
C GLU A 311 3.64 -17.87 -17.57
N GLN A 312 2.88 -17.21 -18.44
CA GLN A 312 3.40 -16.53 -19.62
C GLN A 312 4.07 -15.19 -19.28
N ASP A 313 3.61 -14.51 -18.24
CA ASP A 313 4.19 -13.27 -17.74
C ASP A 313 5.27 -13.59 -16.71
N LEU A 314 6.48 -13.89 -17.22
CA LEU A 314 7.63 -14.27 -16.38
C LEU A 314 7.96 -13.22 -15.31
N MET A 315 7.80 -11.93 -15.61
CA MET A 315 8.03 -10.84 -14.67
C MET A 315 7.01 -10.91 -13.52
N ALA A 316 5.71 -10.97 -13.82
CA ALA A 316 4.66 -11.04 -12.81
C ALA A 316 4.77 -12.33 -11.97
N PHE A 317 5.05 -13.47 -12.59
CA PHE A 317 5.25 -14.74 -11.92
C PHE A 317 6.39 -14.69 -10.90
N GLN A 318 7.58 -14.24 -11.32
CA GLN A 318 8.75 -14.19 -10.45
C GLN A 318 8.61 -13.16 -9.33
N LEU A 319 7.99 -12.01 -9.61
CA LEU A 319 7.80 -10.96 -8.62
C LEU A 319 6.71 -11.32 -7.59
N LEU A 320 5.65 -12.01 -8.00
CA LEU A 320 4.63 -12.51 -7.08
C LEU A 320 5.24 -13.52 -6.11
N GLN A 321 5.92 -14.55 -6.64
CA GLN A 321 6.56 -15.58 -5.81
C GLN A 321 7.62 -14.98 -4.90
N GLY A 322 8.55 -14.20 -5.43
CA GLY A 322 9.60 -13.54 -4.63
C GLY A 322 9.05 -12.55 -3.60
N GLY A 323 7.89 -11.93 -3.88
CA GLY A 323 7.19 -11.06 -2.94
C GLY A 323 6.61 -11.84 -1.75
N ILE A 324 5.95 -12.97 -2.01
CA ILE A 324 5.41 -13.88 -1.00
C ILE A 324 6.56 -14.41 -0.12
N ASP A 325 7.63 -14.96 -0.74
CA ASP A 325 8.78 -15.49 -0.02
C ASP A 325 9.45 -14.43 0.86
N GLY A 326 9.58 -13.20 0.35
CA GLY A 326 10.12 -12.08 1.09
C GLY A 326 9.29 -11.69 2.32
N PHE A 327 7.96 -11.74 2.23
CA PHE A 327 7.07 -11.46 3.35
C PHE A 327 7.04 -12.58 4.38
N ILE A 328 7.09 -13.85 3.93
CA ILE A 328 7.27 -15.00 4.84
C ILE A 328 8.56 -14.83 5.63
N LYS A 329 9.68 -14.57 4.94
CA LYS A 329 10.97 -14.37 5.60
C LYS A 329 10.95 -13.23 6.63
N ALA A 330 10.29 -12.11 6.32
CA ALA A 330 10.16 -10.99 7.26
C ALA A 330 9.35 -11.39 8.50
N ARG A 331 8.26 -12.15 8.33
CA ARG A 331 7.46 -12.69 9.44
C ARG A 331 8.25 -13.67 10.30
N ASP A 332 9.06 -14.54 9.68
CA ASP A 332 9.94 -15.47 10.40
C ASP A 332 10.99 -14.73 11.23
N GLN A 333 11.55 -13.63 10.72
CA GLN A 333 12.45 -12.75 11.45
C GLN A 333 11.76 -12.13 12.68
N LEU A 334 10.52 -11.65 12.52
CA LEU A 334 9.72 -11.14 13.64
C LEU A 334 9.44 -12.24 14.67
N SER A 335 9.08 -13.44 14.23
CA SER A 335 8.88 -14.60 15.11
C SER A 335 10.15 -14.90 15.93
N LEU A 336 11.31 -14.90 15.28
CA LEU A 336 12.60 -15.12 15.96
C LEU A 336 12.89 -14.01 16.98
N LEU A 337 12.68 -12.76 16.64
CA LEU A 337 12.84 -11.61 17.53
C LEU A 337 11.99 -11.77 18.80
N LEU A 338 10.71 -12.12 18.64
CA LEU A 338 9.79 -12.31 19.76
C LEU A 338 10.19 -13.51 20.64
N ARG A 339 10.60 -14.63 20.04
CA ARG A 339 11.09 -15.80 20.77
C ARG A 339 12.30 -15.45 21.63
N GLN A 340 13.26 -14.74 21.08
CA GLN A 340 14.45 -14.27 21.82
C GLN A 340 14.07 -13.30 22.94
N SER A 341 13.16 -12.37 22.68
CA SER A 341 12.73 -11.38 23.67
C SER A 341 12.02 -11.97 24.87
N PHE A 342 11.30 -13.09 24.68
CA PHE A 342 10.51 -13.73 25.74
C PHE A 342 11.07 -15.08 26.21
N GLY A 343 12.25 -15.48 25.73
CA GLY A 343 12.91 -16.73 26.15
C GLY A 343 12.11 -17.99 25.79
N ILE A 344 11.44 -17.98 24.63
CA ILE A 344 10.69 -19.13 24.12
C ILE A 344 11.56 -19.86 23.11
N ASP A 345 11.96 -21.09 23.45
CA ASP A 345 12.70 -21.94 22.52
C ASP A 345 11.80 -22.34 21.33
N ALA A 346 12.38 -22.36 20.13
CA ALA A 346 11.68 -22.89 18.96
C ALA A 346 11.44 -24.40 19.20
N GLU A 347 10.21 -24.86 19.07
CA GLU A 347 9.96 -26.30 19.00
C GLU A 347 10.66 -26.83 17.75
N ILE A 348 11.67 -27.67 17.92
CA ILE A 348 12.34 -28.34 16.81
C ILE A 348 11.28 -29.23 16.16
N LYS A 349 10.75 -28.80 15.01
CA LYS A 349 9.91 -29.68 14.17
C LYS A 349 10.82 -30.80 13.69
N ALA A 350 10.65 -32.00 14.30
CA ALA A 350 11.31 -33.23 13.91
C ALA A 350 10.77 -33.76 12.58
#